data_b6340f56c97949ff4fb62a8f43de9e1e
#
_entry.id   b6340f56c97949ff4fb62a8f43de9e1e
#
_cell.length_a   1.000
_cell.length_b   1.000
_cell.length_c   1.000
_cell.angle_alpha   90.00
_cell.angle_beta   90.00
_cell.angle_gamma   90.00
#
_symmetry.space_group_name_H-M   'P 1'
#
loop_
_entity.id
_entity.type
_entity.pdbx_description
1 polymer ?
#
loop_
_entity_poly.entity_id
_entity_poly.type
_entity_poly.pdbx_seq_one_letter_code
_entity_poly.pdbx_strand_id
1 'polypeptide(L)'
;MKTVIRGIGAIVSGDLQRPLLDGDTIVIDGGKISAVGRGLDGDADTVIDARGTTVIPGLIDSHCHPVFGDFTPRQRTLDFIESGLNGGLTTMISAGEVHFPGRPKDVVGLKALAIVAAKAYQNLRPAGVKVHAGAPILELGMVEEDFAEMAKAGVKLVGEIGLGSVKTGQDAAPMVKWAKKHGMMVTIHTGGPSIAGSNPIGAEVVLEANPHVVGHINGGTTSMSEREIDSLVATEMALEIVHCGNGKTALHTLRRATEARALHRIIIGNDAPSGTGVVPLGILRVIAHLASLGDVAAEEAICMATGNTARVYHLPVGVIAAGREADLCIVDAPTGSVGKTALAALKAGDLCGISMILIDGQIRIGRSRNTPPAARAAEVVKGQGPSAGGH
;
A
#
# COMPACT_ATOMS: atom_id res chain seq x y z
N MET A 1 -2.98 26.87 -0.13
CA MET A 1 -2.63 26.82 1.31
C MET A 1 -1.22 26.26 1.42
N LYS A 2 -0.35 27.03 2.04
CA LYS A 2 1.07 26.68 2.20
C LYS A 2 1.33 26.12 3.60
N THR A 3 1.94 24.96 3.67
CA THR A 3 2.34 24.30 4.93
C THR A 3 3.84 24.12 4.95
N VAL A 4 4.46 24.40 6.09
CA VAL A 4 5.90 24.13 6.33
C VAL A 4 6.02 23.15 7.49
N ILE A 5 6.72 22.04 7.25
CA ILE A 5 7.14 21.10 8.30
C ILE A 5 8.61 21.33 8.52
N ARG A 6 9.02 21.72 9.72
CA ARG A 6 10.39 22.05 10.09
C ARG A 6 10.87 21.27 11.31
N GLY A 7 12.16 21.36 11.62
CA GLY A 7 12.74 20.66 12.75
C GLY A 7 12.71 19.14 12.60
N ILE A 8 12.79 18.66 11.36
CA ILE A 8 12.77 17.22 11.04
C ILE A 8 14.14 16.62 11.34
N GLY A 9 14.18 15.51 12.07
CA GLY A 9 15.41 14.80 12.39
C GLY A 9 15.90 13.87 11.28
N ALA A 10 14.97 13.25 10.54
CA ALA A 10 15.27 12.42 9.38
C ALA A 10 14.11 12.45 8.38
N ILE A 11 14.42 12.43 7.08
CA ILE A 11 13.44 12.36 5.99
C ILE A 11 13.70 11.09 5.20
N VAL A 12 12.76 10.15 5.24
CA VAL A 12 12.78 8.98 4.35
C VAL A 12 12.15 9.38 3.03
N SER A 13 12.87 9.21 1.94
CA SER A 13 12.44 9.71 0.64
C SER A 13 11.31 8.92 -0.01
N GLY A 14 11.24 7.60 0.27
CA GLY A 14 10.47 6.62 -0.51
C GLY A 14 11.22 6.06 -1.73
N ASP A 15 12.38 6.58 -2.08
CA ASP A 15 13.21 6.11 -3.20
C ASP A 15 14.36 5.24 -2.69
N LEU A 16 14.39 3.96 -3.10
CA LEU A 16 15.46 3.02 -2.73
C LEU A 16 16.85 3.44 -3.20
N GLN A 17 16.98 4.26 -4.24
CA GLN A 17 18.29 4.74 -4.70
C GLN A 17 18.86 5.81 -3.77
N ARG A 18 17.99 6.52 -3.06
CA ARG A 18 18.35 7.54 -2.08
C ARG A 18 17.37 7.52 -0.92
N PRO A 19 17.38 6.49 -0.05
CA PRO A 19 16.35 6.27 0.97
C PRO A 19 16.22 7.41 1.97
N LEU A 20 17.32 8.12 2.27
CA LEU A 20 17.34 9.28 3.16
C LEU A 20 17.66 10.55 2.39
N LEU A 21 16.93 11.62 2.66
CA LEU A 21 17.18 12.96 2.15
C LEU A 21 17.95 13.80 3.16
N ASP A 22 18.85 14.63 2.64
CA ASP A 22 19.50 15.67 3.43
C ASP A 22 18.57 16.89 3.53
N GLY A 23 18.10 17.17 4.75
CA GLY A 23 17.15 18.25 5.01
C GLY A 23 16.54 18.15 6.39
N ASP A 24 15.95 19.26 6.83
CA ASP A 24 15.20 19.38 8.08
C ASP A 24 13.83 20.06 7.89
N THR A 25 13.51 20.38 6.61
CA THR A 25 12.33 21.16 6.27
C THR A 25 11.69 20.65 4.98
N ILE A 26 10.37 20.50 4.99
CA ILE A 26 9.52 20.21 3.83
C ILE A 26 8.54 21.36 3.66
N VAL A 27 8.46 21.93 2.46
CA VAL A 27 7.49 22.96 2.08
C VAL A 27 6.44 22.35 1.18
N ILE A 28 5.18 22.57 1.52
CA ILE A 28 4.01 22.07 0.78
C ILE A 28 3.22 23.27 0.30
N ASP A 29 2.83 23.28 -0.96
CA ASP A 29 1.93 24.29 -1.53
C ASP A 29 0.87 23.63 -2.41
N GLY A 30 -0.39 24.04 -2.22
CA GLY A 30 -1.52 23.50 -2.98
C GLY A 30 -1.65 21.97 -2.91
N GLY A 31 -1.29 21.35 -1.77
CA GLY A 31 -1.36 19.90 -1.57
C GLY A 31 -0.16 19.11 -2.14
N LYS A 32 0.84 19.79 -2.73
CA LYS A 32 2.04 19.18 -3.29
C LYS A 32 3.28 19.65 -2.57
N ILE A 33 4.28 18.77 -2.51
CA ILE A 33 5.62 19.13 -2.02
C ILE A 33 6.23 20.11 -3.02
N SER A 34 6.57 21.31 -2.56
CA SER A 34 7.22 22.33 -3.40
C SER A 34 8.75 22.33 -3.22
N ALA A 35 9.23 22.05 -2.00
CA ALA A 35 10.66 21.99 -1.72
C ALA A 35 10.96 21.08 -0.52
N VAL A 36 12.17 20.51 -0.53
CA VAL A 36 12.78 19.78 0.58
C VAL A 36 14.21 20.26 0.74
N GLY A 37 14.65 20.61 1.95
CA GLY A 37 15.99 21.13 2.18
C GLY A 37 16.24 21.48 3.65
N ARG A 38 17.29 22.27 3.90
CA ARG A 38 17.63 22.78 5.23
C ARG A 38 17.22 24.23 5.40
N GLY A 39 16.60 24.55 6.55
CA GLY A 39 16.29 25.93 6.95
C GLY A 39 15.46 26.69 5.91
N LEU A 40 14.55 25.99 5.23
CA LEU A 40 13.67 26.62 4.24
C LEU A 40 12.65 27.47 4.98
N ASP A 41 12.87 28.80 4.97
CA ASP A 41 11.97 29.77 5.57
C ASP A 41 10.97 30.30 4.53
N GLY A 42 9.86 30.79 5.01
CA GLY A 42 8.85 31.45 4.19
C GLY A 42 7.54 31.61 4.94
N ASP A 43 6.75 32.60 4.51
CA ASP A 43 5.41 32.75 5.06
C ASP A 43 4.54 31.54 4.69
N ALA A 44 3.89 30.96 5.68
CA ALA A 44 3.05 29.79 5.54
C ALA A 44 1.76 29.96 6.35
N ASP A 45 0.68 29.37 5.83
CA ASP A 45 -0.62 29.34 6.52
C ASP A 45 -0.56 28.42 7.74
N THR A 46 0.19 27.29 7.60
CA THR A 46 0.37 26.31 8.65
C THR A 46 1.86 26.00 8.81
N VAL A 47 2.33 25.98 10.05
CA VAL A 47 3.70 25.57 10.43
C VAL A 47 3.63 24.43 11.43
N ILE A 48 4.30 23.34 11.10
CA ILE A 48 4.41 22.14 11.92
C ILE A 48 5.86 22.02 12.37
N ASP A 49 6.10 21.94 13.68
CA ASP A 49 7.39 21.58 14.26
C ASP A 49 7.43 20.07 14.47
N ALA A 50 8.30 19.39 13.74
CA ALA A 50 8.48 17.95 13.82
C ALA A 50 9.28 17.53 15.07
N ARG A 51 9.88 18.45 15.80
CA ARG A 51 10.60 18.21 17.08
C ARG A 51 11.68 17.12 17.00
N GLY A 52 12.41 17.08 15.88
CA GLY A 52 13.48 16.12 15.64
C GLY A 52 13.00 14.70 15.34
N THR A 53 11.72 14.51 15.01
CA THR A 53 11.16 13.20 14.62
C THR A 53 11.45 12.86 13.15
N THR A 54 11.00 11.71 12.68
CA THR A 54 11.18 11.25 11.31
C THR A 54 9.94 11.56 10.48
N VAL A 55 10.12 12.06 9.26
CA VAL A 55 9.05 12.19 8.27
C VAL A 55 9.25 11.12 7.20
N ILE A 56 8.18 10.39 6.90
CA ILE A 56 8.14 9.36 5.87
C ILE A 56 6.99 9.65 4.90
N PRO A 57 7.01 9.17 3.65
CA PRO A 57 5.82 9.19 2.80
C PRO A 57 4.67 8.46 3.47
N GLY A 58 3.44 8.86 3.18
CA GLY A 58 2.26 8.08 3.55
C GLY A 58 2.36 6.67 3.03
N LEU A 59 2.02 5.69 3.87
CA LEU A 59 2.10 4.28 3.52
C LEU A 59 1.03 3.92 2.48
N ILE A 60 1.38 3.01 1.57
CA ILE A 60 0.51 2.50 0.53
C ILE A 60 0.27 1.02 0.78
N ASP A 61 -0.98 0.63 0.95
CA ASP A 61 -1.38 -0.78 0.96
C ASP A 61 -1.58 -1.24 -0.48
N SER A 62 -0.69 -2.10 -0.98
CA SER A 62 -0.76 -2.60 -2.35
C SER A 62 -1.81 -3.69 -2.55
N HIS A 63 -2.37 -4.24 -1.46
CA HIS A 63 -3.26 -5.39 -1.51
C HIS A 63 -4.30 -5.33 -0.41
N CYS A 64 -5.47 -4.79 -0.72
CA CYS A 64 -6.60 -4.81 0.19
C CYS A 64 -7.90 -5.16 -0.55
N HIS A 65 -8.93 -5.50 0.20
CA HIS A 65 -10.24 -5.86 -0.33
C HIS A 65 -11.31 -4.89 0.18
N PRO A 66 -11.28 -3.60 -0.18
CA PRO A 66 -12.32 -2.66 0.15
C PRO A 66 -13.58 -3.04 -0.62
N VAL A 67 -14.67 -3.23 0.10
CA VAL A 67 -15.97 -3.57 -0.50
C VAL A 67 -16.72 -2.30 -0.81
N PHE A 68 -17.38 -2.24 -1.95
CA PHE A 68 -18.29 -1.18 -2.28
C PHE A 68 -19.49 -1.16 -1.32
N GLY A 69 -19.62 -0.07 -0.56
CA GLY A 69 -20.64 0.07 0.47
C GLY A 69 -20.29 -0.66 1.79
N ASP A 70 -21.25 -0.69 2.71
CA ASP A 70 -21.12 -1.26 4.06
C ASP A 70 -21.53 -2.74 4.12
N PHE A 71 -21.13 -3.52 3.13
CA PHE A 71 -21.58 -4.92 2.99
C PHE A 71 -20.59 -5.96 3.53
N THR A 72 -19.44 -5.53 4.04
CA THR A 72 -18.46 -6.47 4.57
C THR A 72 -18.96 -7.12 5.85
N PRO A 73 -19.13 -8.45 5.91
CA PRO A 73 -19.69 -9.13 7.10
C PRO A 73 -18.82 -8.95 8.35
N ARG A 74 -17.54 -8.63 8.18
CA ARG A 74 -16.58 -8.51 9.27
C ARG A 74 -16.47 -7.10 9.81
N GLN A 75 -16.75 -6.08 8.97
CA GLN A 75 -16.66 -4.68 9.32
C GLN A 75 -17.26 -3.78 8.24
N ARG A 76 -17.51 -2.54 8.60
CA ARG A 76 -17.86 -1.49 7.64
C ARG A 76 -16.64 -1.02 6.88
N THR A 77 -16.77 -0.77 5.58
CA THR A 77 -15.69 -0.31 4.71
C THR A 77 -15.08 1.01 5.19
N LEU A 78 -15.91 1.97 5.64
CA LEU A 78 -15.41 3.25 6.16
C LEU A 78 -14.59 3.08 7.42
N ASP A 79 -15.04 2.25 8.38
CA ASP A 79 -14.30 1.96 9.61
C ASP A 79 -12.97 1.24 9.29
N PHE A 80 -12.95 0.36 8.29
CA PHE A 80 -11.72 -0.29 7.81
C PHE A 80 -10.71 0.73 7.29
N ILE A 81 -11.15 1.63 6.41
CA ILE A 81 -10.29 2.64 5.77
C ILE A 81 -9.76 3.61 6.83
N GLU A 82 -10.61 4.10 7.74
CA GLU A 82 -10.19 5.00 8.83
C GLU A 82 -9.26 4.32 9.83
N SER A 83 -9.48 3.05 10.13
CA SER A 83 -8.55 2.26 10.94
C SER A 83 -7.19 2.12 10.27
N GLY A 84 -7.17 1.89 8.97
CA GLY A 84 -5.96 1.85 8.15
C GLY A 84 -5.22 3.19 8.14
N LEU A 85 -5.95 4.31 8.00
CA LEU A 85 -5.37 5.65 8.12
C LEU A 85 -4.63 5.83 9.45
N ASN A 86 -5.23 5.40 10.57
CA ASN A 86 -4.56 5.42 11.87
C ASN A 86 -3.35 4.46 11.95
N GLY A 87 -3.17 3.57 11.00
CA GLY A 87 -1.97 2.75 10.76
C GLY A 87 -0.94 3.40 9.84
N GLY A 88 -1.19 4.62 9.36
CA GLY A 88 -0.30 5.32 8.43
C GLY A 88 -0.68 5.20 6.96
N LEU A 89 -1.77 4.49 6.63
CA LEU A 89 -2.19 4.29 5.24
C LEU A 89 -2.85 5.57 4.69
N THR A 90 -2.26 6.17 3.69
CA THR A 90 -2.84 7.30 2.95
C THR A 90 -3.42 6.87 1.61
N THR A 91 -3.01 5.72 1.12
CA THR A 91 -3.45 5.15 -0.16
C THR A 91 -3.67 3.64 -0.01
N MET A 92 -4.75 3.14 -0.60
CA MET A 92 -5.14 1.73 -0.63
C MET A 92 -5.43 1.31 -2.07
N ILE A 93 -4.96 0.12 -2.47
CA ILE A 93 -5.14 -0.47 -3.80
C ILE A 93 -5.93 -1.77 -3.66
N SER A 94 -7.07 -1.84 -4.35
CA SER A 94 -7.93 -3.03 -4.32
C SER A 94 -7.29 -4.18 -5.11
N ALA A 95 -7.25 -5.35 -4.49
CA ALA A 95 -6.93 -6.62 -5.13
C ALA A 95 -8.20 -7.39 -5.58
N GLY A 96 -9.37 -6.80 -5.38
CA GLY A 96 -10.65 -7.32 -5.87
C GLY A 96 -11.76 -7.27 -4.84
N GLU A 97 -13.00 -7.26 -5.31
CA GLU A 97 -14.24 -7.17 -4.51
C GLU A 97 -14.70 -8.56 -4.01
N VAL A 98 -13.77 -9.35 -3.48
CA VAL A 98 -14.01 -10.78 -3.17
C VAL A 98 -15.01 -11.00 -2.03
N HIS A 99 -15.13 -10.02 -1.14
CA HIS A 99 -16.03 -10.10 0.01
C HIS A 99 -17.40 -9.48 -0.23
N PHE A 100 -17.67 -9.00 -1.44
CA PHE A 100 -18.97 -8.44 -1.79
C PHE A 100 -20.05 -9.54 -1.69
N PRO A 101 -21.08 -9.39 -0.83
CA PRO A 101 -22.12 -10.40 -0.68
C PRO A 101 -22.88 -10.63 -1.99
N GLY A 102 -22.95 -11.89 -2.45
CA GLY A 102 -23.59 -12.19 -3.73
C GLY A 102 -22.81 -11.68 -4.95
N ARG A 103 -21.48 -11.58 -4.86
CA ARG A 103 -20.61 -11.13 -5.97
C ARG A 103 -21.04 -11.78 -7.28
N PRO A 104 -21.38 -11.01 -8.33
CA PRO A 104 -21.75 -11.54 -9.62
C PRO A 104 -20.57 -12.27 -10.26
N LYS A 105 -20.87 -13.37 -10.94
CA LYS A 105 -19.90 -14.19 -11.70
C LYS A 105 -20.14 -14.15 -13.21
N ASP A 106 -21.24 -13.54 -13.64
CA ASP A 106 -21.46 -13.26 -15.06
C ASP A 106 -20.70 -12.01 -15.49
N VAL A 107 -20.35 -11.93 -16.78
CA VAL A 107 -19.51 -10.86 -17.34
C VAL A 107 -20.13 -9.47 -17.15
N VAL A 108 -21.46 -9.36 -17.28
CA VAL A 108 -22.18 -8.07 -17.15
C VAL A 108 -22.11 -7.56 -15.72
N GLY A 109 -22.47 -8.40 -14.76
CA GLY A 109 -22.48 -8.05 -13.33
C GLY A 109 -21.07 -7.77 -12.82
N LEU A 110 -20.08 -8.55 -13.24
CA LEU A 110 -18.67 -8.35 -12.90
C LEU A 110 -18.16 -6.98 -13.38
N LYS A 111 -18.42 -6.61 -14.65
CA LYS A 111 -18.05 -5.28 -15.18
C LYS A 111 -18.77 -4.16 -14.43
N ALA A 112 -20.08 -4.32 -14.20
CA ALA A 112 -20.87 -3.32 -13.49
C ALA A 112 -20.31 -3.05 -12.08
N LEU A 113 -19.97 -4.11 -11.33
CA LEU A 113 -19.37 -4.00 -10.00
C LEU A 113 -18.02 -3.26 -10.05
N ALA A 114 -17.14 -3.64 -10.97
CA ALA A 114 -15.83 -3.00 -11.10
C ALA A 114 -15.96 -1.52 -11.47
N ILE A 115 -16.84 -1.18 -12.42
CA ILE A 115 -17.06 0.19 -12.86
C ILE A 115 -17.65 1.05 -11.73
N VAL A 116 -18.67 0.56 -11.01
CA VAL A 116 -19.28 1.33 -9.93
C VAL A 116 -18.32 1.53 -8.77
N ALA A 117 -17.53 0.52 -8.40
CA ALA A 117 -16.53 0.64 -7.35
C ALA A 117 -15.44 1.66 -7.72
N ALA A 118 -14.89 1.60 -8.93
CA ALA A 118 -13.91 2.57 -9.42
C ALA A 118 -14.45 4.01 -9.36
N LYS A 119 -15.67 4.24 -9.88
CA LYS A 119 -16.29 5.57 -9.90
C LYS A 119 -16.66 6.08 -8.50
N ALA A 120 -17.16 5.21 -7.62
CA ALA A 120 -17.53 5.59 -6.26
C ALA A 120 -16.33 6.11 -5.48
N TYR A 121 -15.20 5.40 -5.49
CA TYR A 121 -13.99 5.81 -4.77
C TYR A 121 -13.24 6.97 -5.44
N GLN A 122 -13.49 7.30 -6.69
CA GLN A 122 -13.05 8.57 -7.28
C GLN A 122 -13.72 9.78 -6.62
N ASN A 123 -14.97 9.63 -6.17
CA ASN A 123 -15.77 10.68 -5.57
C ASN A 123 -15.80 10.63 -4.03
N LEU A 124 -15.43 9.52 -3.43
CA LEU A 124 -15.42 9.30 -1.99
C LEU A 124 -14.00 8.99 -1.51
N ARG A 125 -13.52 9.82 -0.59
CA ARG A 125 -12.24 9.64 0.11
C ARG A 125 -12.51 9.60 1.62
N PRO A 126 -12.79 8.42 2.20
CA PRO A 126 -13.03 8.31 3.64
C PRO A 126 -11.86 8.84 4.43
N ALA A 127 -12.10 9.80 5.32
CA ALA A 127 -11.07 10.53 6.07
C ALA A 127 -9.90 11.10 5.21
N GLY A 128 -10.12 11.26 3.90
CA GLY A 128 -9.12 11.74 2.93
C GLY A 128 -8.30 10.65 2.25
N VAL A 129 -8.40 9.38 2.66
CA VAL A 129 -7.64 8.26 2.10
C VAL A 129 -7.98 8.06 0.62
N LYS A 130 -6.95 7.84 -0.19
CA LYS A 130 -7.06 7.56 -1.62
C LYS A 130 -7.25 6.06 -1.84
N VAL A 131 -8.46 5.65 -2.28
CA VAL A 131 -8.76 4.24 -2.55
C VAL A 131 -8.84 4.03 -4.06
N HIS A 132 -7.94 3.20 -4.58
CA HIS A 132 -7.95 2.73 -5.96
C HIS A 132 -8.73 1.42 -5.99
N ALA A 133 -10.02 1.49 -6.35
CA ALA A 133 -10.94 0.36 -6.36
C ALA A 133 -11.39 -0.01 -7.78
N GLY A 134 -12.23 -1.03 -7.90
CA GLY A 134 -12.74 -1.52 -9.17
C GLY A 134 -11.77 -2.51 -9.83
N ALA A 135 -11.33 -3.51 -9.07
CA ALA A 135 -10.49 -4.59 -9.57
C ALA A 135 -11.36 -5.84 -9.82
N PRO A 136 -11.81 -6.12 -11.06
CA PRO A 136 -12.64 -7.27 -11.37
C PRO A 136 -11.90 -8.57 -11.11
N ILE A 137 -12.61 -9.54 -10.51
CA ILE A 137 -12.14 -10.93 -10.41
C ILE A 137 -12.50 -11.62 -11.71
N LEU A 138 -11.50 -12.09 -12.46
CA LEU A 138 -11.70 -12.63 -13.80
C LEU A 138 -12.51 -13.93 -13.78
N GLU A 139 -13.44 -14.03 -14.72
CA GLU A 139 -14.27 -15.20 -14.96
C GLU A 139 -14.14 -15.66 -16.42
N LEU A 140 -14.29 -16.95 -16.68
CA LEU A 140 -14.29 -17.49 -18.04
C LEU A 140 -15.44 -16.88 -18.86
N GLY A 141 -15.20 -16.68 -20.17
CA GLY A 141 -16.16 -16.07 -21.08
C GLY A 141 -15.96 -14.58 -21.30
N MET A 142 -15.06 -13.92 -20.56
CA MET A 142 -14.64 -12.55 -20.87
C MET A 142 -13.84 -12.51 -22.17
N VAL A 143 -14.03 -11.42 -22.93
CA VAL A 143 -13.34 -11.12 -24.18
C VAL A 143 -12.60 -9.78 -24.11
N GLU A 144 -11.79 -9.46 -25.09
CA GLU A 144 -10.97 -8.23 -25.09
C GLU A 144 -11.83 -6.96 -24.98
N GLU A 145 -13.02 -6.94 -25.59
CA GLU A 145 -13.95 -5.83 -25.56
C GLU A 145 -14.40 -5.47 -24.13
N ASP A 146 -14.52 -6.46 -23.24
CA ASP A 146 -14.87 -6.24 -21.84
C ASP A 146 -13.80 -5.41 -21.11
N PHE A 147 -12.52 -5.69 -21.38
CA PHE A 147 -11.40 -4.91 -20.82
C PHE A 147 -11.37 -3.50 -21.40
N ALA A 148 -11.62 -3.36 -22.70
CA ALA A 148 -11.71 -2.05 -23.36
C ALA A 148 -12.83 -1.18 -22.76
N GLU A 149 -14.02 -1.75 -22.53
CA GLU A 149 -15.16 -1.06 -21.92
C GLU A 149 -14.85 -0.64 -20.48
N MET A 150 -14.31 -1.54 -19.66
CA MET A 150 -13.94 -1.23 -18.27
C MET A 150 -12.87 -0.15 -18.21
N ALA A 151 -11.81 -0.24 -19.03
CA ALA A 151 -10.75 0.75 -19.08
C ALA A 151 -11.29 2.13 -19.51
N LYS A 152 -12.16 2.19 -20.52
CA LYS A 152 -12.84 3.42 -20.95
C LYS A 152 -13.71 4.02 -19.84
N ALA A 153 -14.32 3.18 -18.99
CA ALA A 153 -15.09 3.61 -17.83
C ALA A 153 -14.24 4.05 -16.63
N GLY A 154 -12.91 3.91 -16.70
CA GLY A 154 -11.96 4.35 -15.68
C GLY A 154 -11.44 3.25 -14.74
N VAL A 155 -11.77 1.98 -15.00
CA VAL A 155 -11.19 0.83 -14.28
C VAL A 155 -9.72 0.69 -14.69
N LYS A 156 -8.81 0.63 -13.71
CA LYS A 156 -7.36 0.58 -13.92
C LYS A 156 -6.70 -0.68 -13.36
N LEU A 157 -7.47 -1.51 -12.68
CA LEU A 157 -6.98 -2.68 -11.97
C LEU A 157 -7.67 -3.93 -12.48
N VAL A 158 -7.00 -5.06 -12.37
CA VAL A 158 -7.57 -6.40 -12.41
C VAL A 158 -7.21 -7.06 -11.09
N GLY A 159 -8.21 -7.61 -10.41
CA GLY A 159 -8.05 -8.25 -9.12
C GLY A 159 -7.33 -9.60 -9.26
N GLU A 160 -7.20 -10.28 -8.15
CA GLU A 160 -6.45 -11.51 -8.08
C GLU A 160 -7.00 -12.60 -8.99
N ILE A 161 -6.25 -12.93 -10.04
CA ILE A 161 -6.51 -14.12 -10.85
C ILE A 161 -6.36 -15.35 -9.93
N GLY A 162 -7.28 -16.30 -10.03
CA GLY A 162 -7.34 -17.50 -9.16
C GLY A 162 -8.49 -17.49 -8.16
N LEU A 163 -9.13 -16.34 -7.91
CA LEU A 163 -10.31 -16.23 -7.04
C LEU A 163 -11.65 -16.41 -7.78
N GLY A 164 -11.60 -16.47 -9.10
CA GLY A 164 -12.74 -16.75 -9.99
C GLY A 164 -12.62 -18.11 -10.67
N SER A 165 -13.25 -18.24 -11.85
CA SER A 165 -13.18 -19.44 -12.69
C SER A 165 -11.90 -19.55 -13.52
N VAL A 166 -11.13 -18.48 -13.66
CA VAL A 166 -9.81 -18.47 -14.33
C VAL A 166 -8.77 -19.06 -13.40
N LYS A 167 -8.25 -20.25 -13.74
CA LYS A 167 -7.43 -21.07 -12.84
C LYS A 167 -6.08 -21.49 -13.43
N THR A 168 -5.97 -21.46 -14.75
CA THR A 168 -4.80 -21.93 -15.49
C THR A 168 -4.06 -20.76 -16.13
N GLY A 169 -2.77 -20.92 -16.40
CA GLY A 169 -2.01 -19.93 -17.15
C GLY A 169 -2.57 -19.75 -18.57
N GLN A 170 -3.02 -20.83 -19.20
CA GLN A 170 -3.62 -20.81 -20.54
C GLN A 170 -4.88 -19.93 -20.59
N ASP A 171 -5.75 -19.99 -19.57
CA ASP A 171 -6.95 -19.13 -19.49
C ASP A 171 -6.58 -17.68 -19.14
N ALA A 172 -5.59 -17.51 -18.25
CA ALA A 172 -5.20 -16.19 -17.75
C ALA A 172 -4.40 -15.37 -18.76
N ALA A 173 -3.48 -15.98 -19.51
CA ALA A 173 -2.53 -15.27 -20.38
C ALA A 173 -3.21 -14.34 -21.42
N PRO A 174 -4.25 -14.74 -22.15
CA PRO A 174 -4.94 -13.84 -23.08
C PRO A 174 -5.59 -12.67 -22.34
N MET A 175 -6.23 -12.91 -21.18
CA MET A 175 -6.89 -11.87 -20.39
C MET A 175 -5.88 -10.87 -19.81
N VAL A 176 -4.74 -11.33 -19.31
CA VAL A 176 -3.63 -10.48 -18.88
C VAL A 176 -3.12 -9.62 -20.04
N LYS A 177 -2.98 -10.20 -21.23
CA LYS A 177 -2.57 -9.46 -22.43
C LYS A 177 -3.58 -8.37 -22.81
N TRP A 178 -4.87 -8.66 -22.74
CA TRP A 178 -5.93 -7.67 -23.00
C TRP A 178 -5.92 -6.57 -21.94
N ALA A 179 -5.83 -6.92 -20.66
CA ALA A 179 -5.75 -5.94 -19.58
C ALA A 179 -4.53 -5.00 -19.76
N LYS A 180 -3.35 -5.56 -20.03
CA LYS A 180 -2.12 -4.78 -20.31
C LYS A 180 -2.28 -3.85 -21.53
N LYS A 181 -2.89 -4.34 -22.61
CA LYS A 181 -3.15 -3.55 -23.82
C LYS A 181 -4.02 -2.31 -23.54
N HIS A 182 -4.96 -2.44 -22.58
CA HIS A 182 -5.85 -1.35 -22.18
C HIS A 182 -5.36 -0.58 -20.92
N GLY A 183 -4.08 -0.74 -20.55
CA GLY A 183 -3.45 0.04 -19.47
C GLY A 183 -3.90 -0.34 -18.06
N MET A 184 -4.43 -1.54 -17.88
CA MET A 184 -4.84 -2.05 -16.57
C MET A 184 -3.69 -2.82 -15.89
N MET A 185 -3.50 -2.59 -14.61
CA MET A 185 -2.57 -3.34 -13.76
C MET A 185 -3.20 -4.66 -13.33
N VAL A 186 -2.45 -5.75 -13.40
CA VAL A 186 -2.95 -7.10 -13.13
C VAL A 186 -2.19 -7.72 -11.97
N THR A 187 -2.93 -8.18 -10.96
CA THR A 187 -2.45 -8.98 -9.83
C THR A 187 -2.94 -10.42 -9.97
N ILE A 188 -2.12 -11.38 -9.57
CA ILE A 188 -2.46 -12.80 -9.51
C ILE A 188 -2.30 -13.32 -8.09
N HIS A 189 -3.28 -14.09 -7.60
CA HIS A 189 -3.18 -14.88 -6.37
C HIS A 189 -2.03 -15.88 -6.46
N THR A 190 -1.32 -16.14 -5.35
CA THR A 190 -0.31 -17.21 -5.29
C THR A 190 -0.40 -18.04 -4.01
N GLY A 191 0.04 -19.28 -4.09
CA GLY A 191 -0.01 -20.24 -2.98
C GLY A 191 -1.29 -21.05 -2.95
N GLY A 192 -1.65 -21.55 -1.79
CA GLY A 192 -2.85 -22.38 -1.59
C GLY A 192 -4.14 -21.57 -1.55
N PRO A 193 -5.31 -22.26 -1.51
CA PRO A 193 -6.59 -21.58 -1.39
C PRO A 193 -6.68 -20.76 -0.10
N SER A 194 -7.11 -19.51 -0.19
CA SER A 194 -7.22 -18.58 0.94
C SER A 194 -8.68 -18.37 1.38
N ILE A 195 -9.63 -18.49 0.45
CA ILE A 195 -11.07 -18.39 0.72
C ILE A 195 -11.81 -19.55 0.06
N ALA A 196 -13.06 -19.80 0.49
CA ALA A 196 -13.90 -20.83 -0.13
C ALA A 196 -14.09 -20.55 -1.63
N GLY A 197 -13.74 -21.52 -2.47
CA GLY A 197 -13.83 -21.42 -3.92
C GLY A 197 -12.62 -20.83 -4.63
N SER A 198 -11.59 -20.36 -3.91
CA SER A 198 -10.31 -20.02 -4.51
C SER A 198 -9.50 -21.27 -4.86
N ASN A 199 -8.51 -21.10 -5.73
CA ASN A 199 -7.71 -22.20 -6.27
C ASN A 199 -6.24 -22.03 -5.87
N PRO A 200 -5.48 -23.13 -5.73
CA PRO A 200 -4.03 -23.04 -5.60
C PRO A 200 -3.45 -22.53 -6.93
N ILE A 201 -2.56 -21.55 -6.83
CA ILE A 201 -1.83 -20.99 -7.97
C ILE A 201 -0.34 -21.11 -7.70
N GLY A 202 0.33 -21.95 -8.45
CA GLY A 202 1.78 -22.13 -8.41
C GLY A 202 2.52 -21.23 -9.38
N ALA A 203 3.85 -21.27 -9.32
CA ALA A 203 4.71 -20.43 -10.15
C ALA A 203 4.52 -20.68 -11.66
N GLU A 204 4.21 -21.91 -12.09
CA GLU A 204 3.97 -22.24 -13.50
C GLU A 204 2.83 -21.40 -14.08
N VAL A 205 1.70 -21.33 -13.36
CA VAL A 205 0.54 -20.52 -13.78
C VAL A 205 0.91 -19.04 -13.85
N VAL A 206 1.65 -18.53 -12.86
CA VAL A 206 2.10 -17.13 -12.81
C VAL A 206 3.00 -16.79 -13.99
N LEU A 207 3.97 -17.66 -14.29
CA LEU A 207 4.92 -17.47 -15.39
C LEU A 207 4.21 -17.46 -16.75
N GLU A 208 3.25 -18.37 -16.95
CA GLU A 208 2.46 -18.42 -18.17
C GLU A 208 1.52 -17.22 -18.32
N ALA A 209 0.82 -16.83 -17.23
CA ALA A 209 -0.07 -15.68 -17.21
C ALA A 209 0.68 -14.35 -17.37
N ASN A 210 1.91 -14.24 -16.83
CA ASN A 210 2.77 -13.07 -16.89
C ASN A 210 2.06 -11.77 -16.42
N PRO A 211 1.54 -11.67 -15.19
CA PRO A 211 0.89 -10.46 -14.66
C PRO A 211 1.90 -9.33 -14.42
N HIS A 212 1.46 -8.20 -13.86
CA HIS A 212 2.34 -7.15 -13.36
C HIS A 212 2.84 -7.45 -11.93
N VAL A 213 1.96 -8.01 -11.11
CA VAL A 213 2.19 -8.24 -9.68
C VAL A 213 1.96 -9.70 -9.33
N VAL A 214 2.95 -10.32 -8.73
CA VAL A 214 2.83 -11.60 -8.04
C VAL A 214 2.22 -11.29 -6.68
N GLY A 215 0.91 -11.40 -6.57
CA GLY A 215 0.15 -11.09 -5.36
C GLY A 215 0.54 -12.02 -4.23
N HIS A 216 0.69 -11.46 -3.03
CA HIS A 216 1.11 -12.16 -1.80
C HIS A 216 2.07 -13.35 -2.04
N ILE A 217 3.23 -13.11 -2.66
CA ILE A 217 4.25 -14.15 -2.95
C ILE A 217 4.62 -14.99 -1.72
N ASN A 218 4.42 -14.43 -0.52
CA ASN A 218 4.57 -15.14 0.75
C ASN A 218 3.31 -15.93 1.16
N GLY A 219 2.31 -16.01 0.26
CA GLY A 219 1.06 -16.77 0.45
C GLY A 219 0.09 -16.13 1.45
N GLY A 220 -1.13 -16.68 1.48
CA GLY A 220 -2.10 -16.42 2.54
C GLY A 220 -1.89 -17.45 3.67
N THR A 221 -2.84 -18.38 3.85
CA THR A 221 -2.71 -19.49 4.82
C THR A 221 -1.61 -20.47 4.44
N THR A 222 -1.34 -20.66 3.14
CA THR A 222 -0.27 -21.53 2.62
C THR A 222 0.49 -20.82 1.52
N SER A 223 1.81 -20.78 1.64
CA SER A 223 2.71 -20.21 0.63
C SER A 223 3.13 -21.27 -0.40
N MET A 224 3.63 -20.79 -1.54
CA MET A 224 4.37 -21.61 -2.49
C MET A 224 5.66 -22.17 -1.84
N SER A 225 6.26 -23.16 -2.48
CA SER A 225 7.59 -23.64 -2.10
C SER A 225 8.66 -22.59 -2.36
N GLU A 226 9.78 -22.65 -1.62
CA GLU A 226 10.92 -21.74 -1.83
C GLU A 226 11.45 -21.80 -3.26
N ARG A 227 11.43 -22.98 -3.92
CA ARG A 227 11.84 -23.14 -5.32
C ARG A 227 10.94 -22.38 -6.29
N GLU A 228 9.64 -22.39 -6.05
CA GLU A 228 8.68 -21.63 -6.87
C GLU A 228 8.89 -20.12 -6.68
N ILE A 229 9.08 -19.68 -5.43
CA ILE A 229 9.41 -18.28 -5.12
C ILE A 229 10.68 -17.85 -5.85
N ASP A 230 11.75 -18.67 -5.84
CA ASP A 230 13.00 -18.39 -6.53
C ASP A 230 12.81 -18.20 -8.04
N SER A 231 11.94 -19.00 -8.67
CA SER A 231 11.63 -18.85 -10.09
C SER A 231 10.92 -17.53 -10.42
N LEU A 232 10.08 -17.04 -9.51
CA LEU A 232 9.38 -15.75 -9.66
C LEU A 232 10.29 -14.55 -9.35
N VAL A 233 11.23 -14.70 -8.41
CA VAL A 233 12.26 -13.68 -8.16
C VAL A 233 13.15 -13.48 -9.41
N ALA A 234 13.35 -14.49 -10.22
CA ALA A 234 14.12 -14.40 -11.47
C ALA A 234 13.38 -13.65 -12.61
N THR A 235 12.13 -13.21 -12.41
CA THR A 235 11.34 -12.44 -13.41
C THR A 235 11.49 -10.94 -13.22
N GLU A 236 10.73 -10.15 -14.02
CA GLU A 236 10.63 -8.69 -13.86
C GLU A 236 9.34 -8.25 -13.15
N MET A 237 8.47 -9.18 -12.76
CA MET A 237 7.21 -8.88 -12.08
C MET A 237 7.45 -8.27 -10.70
N ALA A 238 6.55 -7.41 -10.23
CA ALA A 238 6.57 -6.95 -8.84
C ALA A 238 6.26 -8.11 -7.88
N LEU A 239 6.97 -8.16 -6.76
CA LEU A 239 6.89 -9.22 -5.76
C LEU A 239 6.20 -8.65 -4.52
N GLU A 240 4.97 -9.04 -4.28
CA GLU A 240 4.19 -8.48 -3.21
C GLU A 240 4.28 -9.33 -1.94
N ILE A 241 4.77 -8.73 -0.86
CA ILE A 241 4.79 -9.33 0.47
C ILE A 241 3.62 -8.76 1.28
N VAL A 242 2.78 -9.63 1.84
CA VAL A 242 1.63 -9.19 2.62
C VAL A 242 1.72 -9.58 4.09
N HIS A 243 1.02 -8.80 4.93
CA HIS A 243 0.95 -9.05 6.37
C HIS A 243 0.27 -10.38 6.70
N CYS A 244 -0.83 -10.71 6.02
CA CYS A 244 -1.58 -11.94 6.24
C CYS A 244 -0.87 -13.20 5.72
N GLY A 245 0.27 -13.05 5.06
CA GLY A 245 1.07 -14.13 4.52
C GLY A 245 2.02 -14.77 5.52
N ASN A 246 2.78 -15.75 5.03
CA ASN A 246 3.77 -16.49 5.83
C ASN A 246 5.05 -15.67 6.04
N GLY A 247 5.41 -15.42 7.30
CA GLY A 247 6.59 -14.61 7.65
C GLY A 247 7.92 -15.25 7.25
N LYS A 248 8.03 -16.59 7.26
CA LYS A 248 9.26 -17.28 6.86
C LYS A 248 9.52 -17.11 5.35
N THR A 249 8.49 -17.28 4.53
CA THR A 249 8.62 -17.12 3.08
C THR A 249 8.72 -15.65 2.66
N ALA A 250 8.20 -14.70 3.47
CA ALA A 250 8.48 -13.28 3.31
C ALA A 250 9.99 -12.97 3.42
N LEU A 251 10.65 -13.50 4.45
CA LEU A 251 12.10 -13.36 4.63
C LEU A 251 12.90 -14.11 3.55
N HIS A 252 12.42 -15.28 3.10
CA HIS A 252 13.05 -15.97 1.97
C HIS A 252 13.00 -15.12 0.71
N THR A 253 11.82 -14.58 0.37
CA THR A 253 11.63 -13.69 -0.79
C THR A 253 12.54 -12.47 -0.70
N LEU A 254 12.60 -11.81 0.46
CA LEU A 254 13.46 -10.65 0.67
C LEU A 254 14.94 -10.99 0.43
N ARG A 255 15.42 -12.09 1.02
CA ARG A 255 16.80 -12.55 0.84
C ARG A 255 17.12 -12.80 -0.64
N ARG A 256 16.26 -13.54 -1.33
CA ARG A 256 16.45 -13.86 -2.76
C ARG A 256 16.42 -12.59 -3.63
N ALA A 257 15.51 -11.66 -3.33
CA ALA A 257 15.45 -10.37 -4.03
C ALA A 257 16.70 -9.51 -3.75
N THR A 258 17.26 -9.55 -2.53
CA THR A 258 18.52 -8.87 -2.20
C THR A 258 19.69 -9.43 -3.01
N GLU A 259 19.84 -10.76 -3.05
CA GLU A 259 20.86 -11.45 -3.84
C GLU A 259 20.75 -11.13 -5.34
N ALA A 260 19.52 -11.03 -5.86
CA ALA A 260 19.23 -10.68 -7.24
C ALA A 260 19.29 -9.16 -7.53
N ARG A 261 19.57 -8.30 -6.54
CA ARG A 261 19.48 -6.82 -6.63
C ARG A 261 18.12 -6.32 -7.08
N ALA A 262 17.07 -7.01 -6.68
CA ALA A 262 15.68 -6.81 -7.09
C ALA A 262 14.79 -6.19 -6.01
N LEU A 263 15.37 -5.61 -4.93
CA LEU A 263 14.61 -4.97 -3.84
C LEU A 263 13.63 -3.90 -4.35
N HIS A 264 13.96 -3.25 -5.46
CA HIS A 264 13.09 -2.27 -6.10
C HIS A 264 11.76 -2.86 -6.62
N ARG A 265 11.66 -4.18 -6.73
CA ARG A 265 10.43 -4.90 -7.16
C ARG A 265 9.57 -5.34 -5.99
N ILE A 266 10.09 -5.30 -4.75
CA ILE A 266 9.29 -5.64 -3.58
C ILE A 266 8.32 -4.51 -3.29
N ILE A 267 7.05 -4.87 -3.13
CA ILE A 267 5.97 -4.01 -2.67
C ILE A 267 5.29 -4.66 -1.46
N ILE A 268 4.60 -3.88 -0.65
CA ILE A 268 4.03 -4.36 0.62
C ILE A 268 2.52 -4.13 0.64
N GLY A 269 1.76 -5.18 0.99
CA GLY A 269 0.32 -5.17 1.19
C GLY A 269 -0.12 -5.78 2.51
N ASN A 270 -1.40 -5.66 2.81
CA ASN A 270 -2.02 -6.29 3.98
C ASN A 270 -2.67 -7.64 3.66
N ASP A 271 -3.34 -7.73 2.54
CA ASP A 271 -4.32 -8.80 2.23
C ASP A 271 -5.44 -8.82 3.29
N ALA A 272 -6.05 -7.66 3.51
CA ALA A 272 -7.12 -7.45 4.48
C ALA A 272 -8.30 -6.66 3.86
N PRO A 273 -9.53 -6.84 4.36
CA PRO A 273 -9.94 -7.89 5.28
C PRO A 273 -9.88 -9.28 4.62
N SER A 274 -9.33 -10.23 5.32
CA SER A 274 -9.22 -11.63 4.89
C SER A 274 -9.74 -12.57 5.97
N GLY A 275 -9.47 -13.88 5.87
CA GLY A 275 -9.74 -14.86 6.94
C GLY A 275 -9.14 -14.48 8.29
N THR A 276 -8.09 -13.69 8.32
CA THR A 276 -7.41 -13.21 9.53
C THR A 276 -8.04 -11.93 10.12
N GLY A 277 -9.04 -11.32 9.45
CA GLY A 277 -9.73 -10.12 9.90
C GLY A 277 -9.10 -8.83 9.41
N VAL A 278 -9.19 -7.78 10.22
CA VAL A 278 -8.69 -6.44 9.93
C VAL A 278 -7.41 -6.18 10.70
N VAL A 279 -6.38 -5.71 10.02
CA VAL A 279 -5.07 -5.44 10.62
C VAL A 279 -4.63 -4.01 10.27
N PRO A 280 -5.09 -2.99 11.02
CA PRO A 280 -4.77 -1.59 10.72
C PRO A 280 -3.27 -1.28 10.69
N LEU A 281 -2.46 -2.03 11.44
CA LEU A 281 -1.00 -1.85 11.54
C LEU A 281 -0.21 -2.84 10.67
N GLY A 282 -0.85 -3.58 9.77
CA GLY A 282 -0.20 -4.67 9.04
C GLY A 282 0.99 -4.19 8.21
N ILE A 283 0.88 -3.07 7.51
CA ILE A 283 1.99 -2.52 6.72
C ILE A 283 3.19 -2.17 7.63
N LEU A 284 2.96 -1.49 8.77
CA LEU A 284 4.02 -1.21 9.73
C LEU A 284 4.64 -2.49 10.31
N ARG A 285 3.83 -3.54 10.52
CA ARG A 285 4.33 -4.83 11.00
C ARG A 285 5.22 -5.51 9.97
N VAL A 286 4.85 -5.47 8.68
CA VAL A 286 5.70 -6.00 7.61
C VAL A 286 7.00 -5.21 7.53
N ILE A 287 6.96 -3.87 7.56
CA ILE A 287 8.16 -3.03 7.58
C ILE A 287 9.08 -3.42 8.74
N ALA A 288 8.56 -3.50 9.98
CA ALA A 288 9.33 -3.88 11.15
C ALA A 288 9.87 -5.31 11.03
N HIS A 289 9.10 -6.27 10.49
CA HIS A 289 9.51 -7.65 10.27
C HIS A 289 10.69 -7.72 9.28
N LEU A 290 10.58 -7.07 8.13
CA LEU A 290 11.63 -7.05 7.12
C LEU A 290 12.90 -6.33 7.61
N ALA A 291 12.74 -5.20 8.32
CA ALA A 291 13.88 -4.46 8.86
C ALA A 291 14.58 -5.21 9.98
N SER A 292 13.83 -5.79 10.94
CA SER A 292 14.43 -6.41 12.13
C SER A 292 14.98 -7.81 11.88
N LEU A 293 14.33 -8.60 11.03
CA LEU A 293 14.68 -10.00 10.78
C LEU A 293 15.24 -10.27 9.37
N GLY A 294 14.98 -9.37 8.41
CA GLY A 294 15.38 -9.52 7.02
C GLY A 294 16.70 -8.84 6.65
N ASP A 295 17.35 -8.21 7.62
CA ASP A 295 18.66 -7.55 7.47
C ASP A 295 18.73 -6.43 6.41
N VAL A 296 17.59 -5.78 6.12
CA VAL A 296 17.54 -4.55 5.33
C VAL A 296 17.45 -3.32 6.24
N ALA A 297 17.82 -2.14 5.76
CA ALA A 297 17.64 -0.91 6.51
C ALA A 297 16.15 -0.58 6.66
N ALA A 298 15.77 0.05 7.77
CA ALA A 298 14.36 0.39 8.02
C ALA A 298 13.82 1.38 6.98
N GLU A 299 14.64 2.32 6.53
CA GLU A 299 14.34 3.26 5.46
C GLU A 299 14.11 2.55 4.11
N GLU A 300 14.85 1.48 3.81
CA GLU A 300 14.63 0.66 2.60
C GLU A 300 13.30 -0.10 2.69
N ALA A 301 12.99 -0.69 3.85
CA ALA A 301 11.70 -1.35 4.07
C ALA A 301 10.52 -0.38 3.95
N ILE A 302 10.67 0.88 4.40
CA ILE A 302 9.68 1.94 4.19
C ILE A 302 9.54 2.25 2.68
N CYS A 303 10.64 2.33 1.94
CA CYS A 303 10.60 2.55 0.48
C CYS A 303 9.81 1.45 -0.26
N MET A 304 9.87 0.20 0.21
CA MET A 304 9.09 -0.91 -0.35
C MET A 304 7.57 -0.70 -0.18
N ALA A 305 7.15 -0.14 0.96
CA ALA A 305 5.75 0.17 1.27
C ALA A 305 5.27 1.53 0.72
N THR A 306 6.11 2.29 0.05
CA THR A 306 5.82 3.64 -0.40
C THR A 306 6.22 3.82 -1.87
N GLY A 307 7.44 4.26 -2.17
CA GLY A 307 7.85 4.59 -3.53
C GLY A 307 7.91 3.41 -4.49
N ASN A 308 8.26 2.19 -4.03
CA ASN A 308 8.20 1.01 -4.89
C ASN A 308 6.77 0.74 -5.34
N THR A 309 5.82 0.73 -4.38
CA THR A 309 4.39 0.53 -4.67
C THR A 309 3.88 1.64 -5.59
N ALA A 310 4.21 2.90 -5.29
CA ALA A 310 3.82 4.04 -6.12
C ALA A 310 4.35 3.92 -7.55
N ARG A 311 5.58 3.45 -7.74
CA ARG A 311 6.17 3.23 -9.06
C ARG A 311 5.46 2.12 -9.83
N VAL A 312 5.18 0.99 -9.19
CA VAL A 312 4.48 -0.14 -9.81
C VAL A 312 3.09 0.27 -10.29
N TYR A 313 2.35 1.02 -9.48
CA TYR A 313 0.98 1.44 -9.80
C TYR A 313 0.88 2.84 -10.44
N HIS A 314 2.03 3.46 -10.81
CA HIS A 314 2.10 4.78 -11.45
C HIS A 314 1.39 5.90 -10.67
N LEU A 315 1.56 5.91 -9.33
CA LEU A 315 0.91 6.86 -8.44
C LEU A 315 1.76 8.14 -8.23
N PRO A 316 1.13 9.30 -8.04
CA PRO A 316 1.81 10.57 -7.77
C PRO A 316 2.26 10.74 -6.31
N VAL A 317 2.05 9.75 -5.47
CA VAL A 317 2.35 9.68 -4.02
C VAL A 317 3.57 8.81 -3.72
N GLY A 318 3.87 8.57 -2.46
CA GLY A 318 4.84 7.57 -1.98
C GLY A 318 6.31 7.99 -2.08
N VAL A 319 6.60 9.18 -2.60
CA VAL A 319 7.97 9.73 -2.68
C VAL A 319 7.96 11.18 -2.22
N ILE A 320 8.88 11.54 -1.32
CA ILE A 320 9.08 12.94 -0.88
C ILE A 320 10.01 13.64 -1.88
N ALA A 321 9.42 14.28 -2.86
CA ALA A 321 10.11 15.05 -3.89
C ALA A 321 9.21 16.18 -4.40
N ALA A 322 9.83 17.26 -4.93
CA ALA A 322 9.08 18.37 -5.50
C ALA A 322 8.10 17.91 -6.60
N GLY A 323 6.89 18.45 -6.58
CA GLY A 323 5.79 18.12 -7.50
C GLY A 323 4.95 16.90 -7.12
N ARG A 324 5.39 16.07 -6.16
CA ARG A 324 4.64 14.93 -5.64
C ARG A 324 3.54 15.39 -4.69
N GLU A 325 2.46 14.63 -4.59
CA GLU A 325 1.40 14.87 -3.62
C GLU A 325 1.91 14.71 -2.19
N ALA A 326 1.51 15.61 -1.30
CA ALA A 326 2.01 15.69 0.06
C ALA A 326 1.23 14.78 1.02
N ASP A 327 1.36 13.47 0.80
CA ASP A 327 0.89 12.44 1.71
C ASP A 327 2.06 11.99 2.58
N LEU A 328 2.02 12.34 3.87
CA LEU A 328 3.15 12.22 4.78
C LEU A 328 2.71 11.67 6.14
N CYS A 329 3.60 10.88 6.77
CA CYS A 329 3.46 10.50 8.17
C CYS A 329 4.66 11.04 8.96
N ILE A 330 4.38 11.67 10.12
CA ILE A 330 5.40 12.07 11.10
C ILE A 330 5.43 11.02 12.18
N VAL A 331 6.57 10.36 12.34
CA VAL A 331 6.72 9.16 13.16
C VAL A 331 7.93 9.27 14.09
N ASP A 332 7.88 8.61 15.23
CA ASP A 332 9.02 8.50 16.16
C ASP A 332 9.09 7.11 16.79
N ALA A 333 10.16 6.84 17.51
CA ALA A 333 10.22 5.68 18.38
C ALA A 333 9.02 5.69 19.34
N PRO A 334 8.42 4.53 19.65
CA PRO A 334 7.39 4.47 20.67
C PRO A 334 8.01 4.69 22.08
N THR A 335 7.21 5.24 22.98
CA THR A 335 7.63 5.39 24.38
C THR A 335 8.06 4.04 24.95
N GLY A 336 9.29 3.99 25.50
CA GLY A 336 9.85 2.78 26.07
C GLY A 336 10.68 1.91 25.13
N SER A 337 10.71 2.21 23.81
CA SER A 337 11.57 1.48 22.85
C SER A 337 13.06 1.62 23.20
N VAL A 338 13.82 0.57 22.92
CA VAL A 338 15.29 0.60 22.96
C VAL A 338 15.85 1.47 21.84
N GLY A 339 15.20 1.51 20.69
CA GLY A 339 15.49 2.43 19.57
C GLY A 339 15.05 3.86 19.93
N LYS A 340 15.91 4.86 19.66
CA LYS A 340 15.65 6.27 20.02
C LYS A 340 15.10 7.12 18.89
N THR A 341 14.94 6.53 17.70
CA THR A 341 14.33 7.12 16.51
C THR A 341 13.36 6.11 15.90
N ALA A 342 12.47 6.56 15.03
CA ALA A 342 11.54 5.65 14.34
C ALA A 342 12.27 4.53 13.58
N LEU A 343 13.37 4.86 12.89
CA LEU A 343 14.14 3.87 12.13
C LEU A 343 14.84 2.87 13.05
N ALA A 344 15.42 3.33 14.16
CA ALA A 344 16.05 2.45 15.13
C ALA A 344 15.03 1.54 15.84
N ALA A 345 13.83 2.05 16.12
CA ALA A 345 12.74 1.26 16.69
C ALA A 345 12.27 0.14 15.72
N LEU A 346 12.05 0.47 14.45
CA LEU A 346 11.70 -0.50 13.41
C LEU A 346 12.79 -1.58 13.24
N LYS A 347 14.06 -1.18 13.26
CA LYS A 347 15.20 -2.13 13.21
C LYS A 347 15.27 -3.02 14.46
N ALA A 348 14.82 -2.54 15.61
CA ALA A 348 14.68 -3.34 16.83
C ALA A 348 13.43 -4.25 16.85
N GLY A 349 12.54 -4.13 15.85
CA GLY A 349 11.28 -4.89 15.77
C GLY A 349 10.09 -4.20 16.45
N ASP A 350 10.27 -2.99 16.98
CA ASP A 350 9.18 -2.19 17.53
C ASP A 350 8.43 -1.44 16.42
N LEU A 351 7.12 -1.25 16.59
CA LEU A 351 6.35 -0.40 15.69
C LEU A 351 6.58 1.08 16.08
N CYS A 352 6.82 1.93 15.08
CA CYS A 352 6.92 3.37 15.35
C CYS A 352 5.56 3.94 15.78
N GLY A 353 5.61 4.99 16.62
CA GLY A 353 4.45 5.80 16.96
C GLY A 353 4.21 6.86 15.89
N ILE A 354 2.97 7.01 15.44
CA ILE A 354 2.56 8.05 14.49
C ILE A 354 2.00 9.24 15.26
N SER A 355 2.66 10.38 15.15
CA SER A 355 2.24 11.63 15.80
C SER A 355 1.41 12.54 14.92
N MET A 356 1.50 12.40 13.58
CA MET A 356 0.70 13.18 12.63
C MET A 356 0.64 12.52 11.27
N ILE A 357 -0.51 12.64 10.57
CA ILE A 357 -0.67 12.19 9.19
C ILE A 357 -1.26 13.33 8.36
N LEU A 358 -0.63 13.59 7.23
CA LEU A 358 -1.11 14.54 6.23
C LEU A 358 -1.49 13.80 4.95
N ILE A 359 -2.59 14.21 4.32
CA ILE A 359 -2.99 13.82 2.96
C ILE A 359 -3.27 15.09 2.17
N ASP A 360 -2.70 15.20 0.98
CA ASP A 360 -2.75 16.42 0.14
C ASP A 360 -2.32 17.66 0.95
N GLY A 361 -1.34 17.53 1.84
CA GLY A 361 -0.82 18.57 2.71
C GLY A 361 -1.76 19.01 3.85
N GLN A 362 -2.91 18.37 4.02
CA GLN A 362 -3.88 18.66 5.08
C GLN A 362 -3.70 17.65 6.23
N ILE A 363 -3.66 18.16 7.46
CA ILE A 363 -3.57 17.31 8.65
C ILE A 363 -4.89 16.52 8.78
N ARG A 364 -4.81 15.19 8.67
CA ARG A 364 -5.95 14.28 8.84
C ARG A 364 -5.98 13.67 10.23
N ILE A 365 -4.81 13.32 10.77
CA ILE A 365 -4.64 12.74 12.10
C ILE A 365 -3.61 13.58 12.84
N GLY A 366 -3.94 14.04 14.03
CA GLY A 366 -3.02 14.74 14.95
C GLY A 366 -2.29 13.76 15.89
N ARG A 367 -2.83 12.56 16.09
CA ARG A 367 -2.22 11.47 16.86
C ARG A 367 -2.94 10.18 16.49
N SER A 368 -2.19 9.17 16.09
CA SER A 368 -2.80 7.86 15.83
C SER A 368 -3.37 7.24 17.10
N ARG A 369 -4.58 6.69 16.98
CA ARG A 369 -5.23 5.88 18.04
C ARG A 369 -4.82 4.40 18.01
N ASN A 370 -4.19 3.95 16.90
CA ASN A 370 -3.87 2.54 16.69
C ASN A 370 -2.39 2.21 16.90
N THR A 371 -1.48 3.20 16.79
CA THR A 371 -0.06 2.97 17.04
C THR A 371 0.29 3.20 18.52
N PRO A 372 1.41 2.61 18.98
CA PRO A 372 1.97 3.02 20.27
C PRO A 372 2.23 4.54 20.30
N PRO A 373 2.15 5.21 21.47
CA PRO A 373 2.42 6.64 21.55
C PRO A 373 3.88 6.94 21.17
N ALA A 374 4.07 7.90 20.26
CA ALA A 374 5.39 8.40 19.90
C ALA A 374 6.07 9.06 21.12
N ALA A 375 7.38 8.84 21.29
CA ALA A 375 8.14 9.44 22.37
C ALA A 375 8.22 10.97 22.23
N ARG A 376 8.33 11.47 21.00
CA ARG A 376 8.21 12.88 20.63
C ARG A 376 7.07 13.03 19.64
N ALA A 377 6.25 14.05 19.79
CA ALA A 377 5.14 14.34 18.92
C ALA A 377 5.35 15.68 18.19
N ALA A 378 5.00 15.70 16.91
CA ALA A 378 4.94 16.93 16.12
C ALA A 378 3.86 17.88 16.68
N GLU A 379 4.08 19.18 16.55
CA GLU A 379 3.19 20.23 17.02
C GLU A 379 2.86 21.24 15.91
N VAL A 380 1.58 21.65 15.83
CA VAL A 380 1.20 22.79 15.01
C VAL A 380 1.50 24.07 15.76
N VAL A 381 2.50 24.82 15.30
CA VAL A 381 2.94 26.07 15.94
C VAL A 381 2.33 27.32 15.30
N LYS A 382 1.76 27.21 14.11
CA LYS A 382 0.97 28.23 13.41
C LYS A 382 -0.13 27.56 12.58
N GLY A 383 -1.33 28.13 12.52
CA GLY A 383 -2.45 27.64 11.73
C GLY A 383 -3.42 26.75 12.52
N GLN A 384 -4.25 26.01 11.78
CA GLN A 384 -5.24 25.12 12.37
C GLN A 384 -4.67 23.70 12.51
N GLY A 385 -4.81 23.13 13.69
CA GLY A 385 -4.58 21.70 13.92
C GLY A 385 -5.62 20.82 13.21
N PRO A 386 -5.55 19.48 13.40
CA PRO A 386 -6.54 18.58 12.83
C PRO A 386 -7.94 19.04 13.24
N SER A 387 -8.88 19.11 12.27
CA SER A 387 -10.27 19.39 12.59
C SER A 387 -10.79 18.31 13.54
N ALA A 388 -11.23 18.71 14.72
CA ALA A 388 -11.99 17.84 15.61
C ALA A 388 -13.34 17.59 14.93
N GLY A 389 -13.41 16.62 14.03
CA GLY A 389 -14.62 16.36 13.28
C GLY A 389 -14.50 15.13 12.41
N GLY A 390 -15.23 14.13 12.77
CA GLY A 390 -15.43 12.92 12.03
C GLY A 390 -15.43 11.73 12.98
N HIS A 391 -16.49 11.62 13.78
CA HIS A 391 -16.89 10.36 14.41
C HIS A 391 -17.43 9.42 13.38
#